data_f36b39bc155d03dcc2f7feee9d89f8a3
#
_entry.id   f36b39bc155d03dcc2f7feee9d89f8a3
#
_cell.length_a   1.000
_cell.length_b   1.000
_cell.length_c   1.000
_cell.angle_alpha   90.00
_cell.angle_beta   90.00
_cell.angle_gamma   90.00
#
_symmetry.space_group_name_H-M   'P 1'
#
loop_
_entity.id
_entity.type
_entity.pdbx_description
1 polymer ?
#
loop_
_entity_poly.entity_id
_entity_poly.type
_entity_poly.pdbx_seq_one_letter_code
_entity_poly.pdbx_strand_id
1 'polypeptide(L)'
;MWTLAVLAAAALTGCRERSDHDSVTLDRYALEMRTGDTQTVYILTGDPDRTVWRSDNEFVATVRNGRISGCRIGKTRITANNASVAVTVTGRSSLYEEPMEELRWGMLREEVVARFGLPDRLEENVLTYRLDSSVNSFRSYDFDEHNRLVAAHITVARDKTLQLDDFLGERYLQLSDDDRQERDYIDNLTYTQATVRVSRVGCDDDYWLVSY
;
A
#
# COMPACT_ATOMS: atom_id res chain seq x y z
N MET A 1 5.22 57.21 57.57
CA MET A 1 6.25 56.62 56.74
C MET A 1 6.00 55.12 56.73
N TRP A 2 5.48 54.65 55.61
CA TRP A 2 5.14 53.24 55.44
C TRP A 2 6.08 52.65 54.35
N THR A 3 6.94 51.74 54.76
CA THR A 3 7.85 51.03 53.84
C THR A 3 7.14 49.82 53.28
N LEU A 4 6.92 49.82 51.95
CA LEU A 4 6.44 48.66 51.21
C LEU A 4 7.63 47.70 51.01
N ALA A 5 7.50 46.49 51.47
CA ALA A 5 8.37 45.37 51.13
C ALA A 5 7.85 44.71 49.86
N VAL A 6 8.68 44.73 48.80
CA VAL A 6 8.41 44.02 47.56
C VAL A 6 8.96 42.62 47.67
N LEU A 7 8.11 41.60 47.73
CA LEU A 7 8.49 40.19 47.62
C LEU A 7 8.68 39.85 46.13
N ALA A 8 9.93 39.58 45.75
CA ALA A 8 10.26 39.01 44.44
C ALA A 8 10.03 37.49 44.49
N ALA A 9 8.98 37.01 43.81
CA ALA A 9 8.77 35.59 43.57
C ALA A 9 9.68 35.16 42.42
N ALA A 10 10.72 34.39 42.74
CA ALA A 10 11.55 33.69 41.73
C ALA A 10 10.74 32.54 41.18
N ALA A 11 10.24 32.65 39.93
CA ALA A 11 9.69 31.55 39.16
C ALA A 11 10.82 30.63 38.73
N LEU A 12 10.97 29.48 39.40
CA LEU A 12 11.80 28.37 38.97
C LEU A 12 11.13 27.74 37.74
N THR A 13 11.51 28.18 36.55
CA THR A 13 11.25 27.45 35.32
C THR A 13 12.11 26.19 35.36
N GLY A 14 11.54 25.11 35.88
CA GLY A 14 12.12 23.78 35.76
C GLY A 14 12.21 23.42 34.28
N CYS A 15 13.39 23.56 33.69
CA CYS A 15 13.73 22.81 32.49
C CYS A 15 13.57 21.35 32.84
N ARG A 16 12.52 20.71 32.33
CA ARG A 16 12.37 19.26 32.35
C ARG A 16 13.47 18.75 31.42
N GLU A 17 14.59 18.35 31.99
CA GLU A 17 15.59 17.59 31.25
C GLU A 17 14.86 16.41 30.61
N ARG A 18 14.75 16.44 29.28
CA ARG A 18 14.38 15.26 28.50
C ARG A 18 15.47 14.24 28.81
N SER A 19 15.15 13.22 29.57
CA SER A 19 16.08 12.18 29.92
C SER A 19 16.62 11.57 28.61
N ASP A 20 17.94 11.61 28.39
CA ASP A 20 18.67 10.97 27.29
C ASP A 20 18.43 9.45 27.21
N HIS A 21 17.77 8.87 28.21
CA HIS A 21 17.44 7.44 28.28
C HIS A 21 16.45 6.95 27.22
N ASP A 22 15.72 7.85 26.53
CA ASP A 22 14.77 7.47 25.47
C ASP A 22 15.39 7.58 24.07
N SER A 23 16.65 8.01 23.97
CA SER A 23 17.36 8.12 22.69
C SER A 23 17.87 6.77 22.22
N VAL A 24 17.53 6.41 20.97
CA VAL A 24 17.87 5.14 20.35
C VAL A 24 18.68 5.39 19.07
N THR A 25 19.72 4.59 18.85
CA THR A 25 20.37 4.47 17.55
C THR A 25 20.21 3.06 16.99
N LEU A 26 20.07 2.94 15.70
CA LEU A 26 19.80 1.69 15.02
C LEU A 26 20.99 1.26 14.14
N ASP A 27 21.10 -0.04 13.87
CA ASP A 27 22.15 -0.61 13.01
C ASP A 27 21.96 -0.21 11.53
N ARG A 28 20.75 0.23 11.14
CA ARG A 28 20.42 0.69 9.78
C ARG A 28 19.25 1.67 9.79
N TYR A 29 19.17 2.49 8.73
CA TYR A 29 18.13 3.51 8.54
C TYR A 29 17.31 3.32 7.27
N ALA A 30 17.66 2.31 6.47
CA ALA A 30 16.90 1.87 5.31
C ALA A 30 16.90 0.35 5.23
N LEU A 31 15.80 -0.23 4.73
CA LEU A 31 15.58 -1.64 4.60
C LEU A 31 14.77 -1.93 3.33
N GLU A 32 15.32 -2.79 2.49
CA GLU A 32 14.61 -3.35 1.34
C GLU A 32 14.34 -4.82 1.60
N MET A 33 13.12 -5.26 1.32
CA MET A 33 12.68 -6.63 1.53
C MET A 33 11.55 -6.99 0.57
N ARG A 34 11.27 -8.27 0.44
CA ARG A 34 10.14 -8.75 -0.35
C ARG A 34 8.94 -9.04 0.55
N THR A 35 7.76 -9.12 -0.06
CA THR A 35 6.56 -9.59 0.61
C THR A 35 6.79 -10.95 1.25
N GLY A 36 6.32 -11.12 2.49
CA GLY A 36 6.53 -12.32 3.30
C GLY A 36 7.89 -12.44 3.98
N ASP A 37 8.88 -11.59 3.63
CA ASP A 37 10.17 -11.58 4.34
C ASP A 37 10.04 -11.02 5.74
N THR A 38 10.96 -11.44 6.60
CA THR A 38 11.14 -10.87 7.92
C THR A 38 12.61 -10.56 8.14
N GLN A 39 12.91 -9.34 8.60
CA GLN A 39 14.26 -8.90 8.93
C GLN A 39 14.27 -8.21 10.30
N THR A 40 15.41 -8.27 11.00
CA THR A 40 15.57 -7.64 12.31
C THR A 40 16.47 -6.41 12.18
N VAL A 41 16.04 -5.32 12.79
CA VAL A 41 16.81 -4.09 13.01
C VAL A 41 17.22 -4.07 14.47
N TYR A 42 18.50 -3.86 14.72
CA TYR A 42 19.06 -3.90 16.06
C TYR A 42 19.26 -2.51 16.63
N ILE A 43 19.01 -2.38 17.93
CA ILE A 43 19.35 -1.20 18.70
C ILE A 43 20.84 -1.27 19.04
N LEU A 44 21.61 -0.25 18.61
CA LEU A 44 23.04 -0.13 18.94
C LEU A 44 23.26 0.60 20.26
N THR A 45 22.44 1.64 20.51
CA THR A 45 22.44 2.38 21.78
C THR A 45 21.00 2.66 22.20
N GLY A 46 20.75 2.73 23.49
CA GLY A 46 19.43 2.87 24.07
C GLY A 46 19.00 1.61 24.81
N ASP A 47 17.84 1.66 25.44
CA ASP A 47 17.27 0.55 26.19
C ASP A 47 16.23 -0.21 25.33
N PRO A 48 16.50 -1.47 24.95
CA PRO A 48 15.57 -2.26 24.13
C PRO A 48 14.20 -2.48 24.81
N ASP A 49 14.17 -2.62 26.15
CA ASP A 49 12.94 -2.90 26.90
C ASP A 49 12.03 -1.65 27.00
N ARG A 50 12.63 -0.46 26.82
CA ARG A 50 11.92 0.82 26.84
C ARG A 50 11.67 1.40 25.45
N THR A 51 12.14 0.72 24.40
CA THR A 51 11.97 1.17 23.02
C THR A 51 10.58 0.82 22.50
N VAL A 52 9.85 1.85 22.08
CA VAL A 52 8.53 1.70 21.47
C VAL A 52 8.68 1.68 19.94
N TRP A 53 8.37 0.53 19.37
CA TRP A 53 8.39 0.32 17.94
C TRP A 53 6.99 0.57 17.33
N ARG A 54 6.91 1.28 16.20
CA ARG A 54 5.67 1.54 15.45
C ARG A 54 5.91 1.54 13.96
N SER A 55 4.91 1.10 13.21
CA SER A 55 4.83 1.27 11.76
C SER A 55 3.92 2.44 11.43
N ASP A 56 4.32 3.30 10.50
CA ASP A 56 3.46 4.36 9.97
C ASP A 56 2.36 3.78 9.04
N ASN A 57 2.63 2.60 8.45
CA ASN A 57 1.66 1.88 7.63
C ASN A 57 1.83 0.36 7.80
N GLU A 58 1.00 -0.24 8.65
CA GLU A 58 1.00 -1.69 8.92
C GLU A 58 0.47 -2.53 7.74
N PHE A 59 -0.23 -1.92 6.80
CA PHE A 59 -0.61 -2.59 5.56
C PHE A 59 0.61 -3.00 4.74
N VAL A 60 1.67 -2.18 4.73
CA VAL A 60 2.92 -2.41 4.01
C VAL A 60 3.88 -3.28 4.83
N ALA A 61 4.14 -2.89 6.08
CA ALA A 61 5.01 -3.66 6.96
C ALA A 61 4.64 -3.48 8.44
N THR A 62 4.73 -4.57 9.20
CA THR A 62 4.55 -4.58 10.65
C THR A 62 5.89 -4.68 11.38
N VAL A 63 5.89 -4.28 12.67
CA VAL A 63 7.08 -4.41 13.51
C VAL A 63 6.75 -4.94 14.90
N ARG A 64 7.59 -5.81 15.42
CA ARG A 64 7.53 -6.29 16.80
C ARG A 64 8.95 -6.44 17.35
N ASN A 65 9.32 -5.62 18.34
CA ASN A 65 10.64 -5.65 19.00
C ASN A 65 11.81 -5.64 17.99
N GLY A 66 11.76 -4.72 17.00
CA GLY A 66 12.77 -4.60 15.96
C GLY A 66 12.67 -5.62 14.83
N ARG A 67 11.84 -6.66 14.97
CA ARG A 67 11.55 -7.62 13.89
C ARG A 67 10.49 -7.05 12.97
N ILE A 68 10.87 -6.75 11.74
CA ILE A 68 10.04 -6.14 10.70
C ILE A 68 9.61 -7.23 9.73
N SER A 69 8.30 -7.31 9.46
CA SER A 69 7.71 -8.24 8.48
C SER A 69 7.08 -7.45 7.33
N GLY A 70 7.53 -7.72 6.10
CA GLY A 70 6.96 -7.15 4.88
C GLY A 70 5.64 -7.83 4.53
N CYS A 71 4.55 -7.07 4.58
CA CYS A 71 3.21 -7.59 4.36
C CYS A 71 2.77 -7.44 2.91
N ARG A 72 2.88 -6.21 2.35
CA ARG A 72 2.45 -5.87 0.99
C ARG A 72 3.40 -4.88 0.34
N ILE A 73 3.35 -4.84 -0.99
CA ILE A 73 4.15 -3.92 -1.80
C ILE A 73 3.88 -2.47 -1.37
N GLY A 74 4.95 -1.71 -1.17
CA GLY A 74 4.85 -0.30 -0.82
C GLY A 74 6.04 0.21 -0.03
N LYS A 75 5.86 1.41 0.52
CA LYS A 75 6.86 2.07 1.36
C LYS A 75 6.22 2.49 2.67
N THR A 76 6.96 2.31 3.74
CA THR A 76 6.56 2.78 5.07
C THR A 76 7.77 3.21 5.87
N ARG A 77 7.54 3.82 7.01
CA ARG A 77 8.56 4.12 8.02
C ARG A 77 8.26 3.34 9.27
N ILE A 78 9.29 2.71 9.80
CA ILE A 78 9.25 2.09 11.13
C ILE A 78 9.98 3.03 12.09
N THR A 79 9.35 3.40 13.17
CA THR A 79 9.93 4.25 14.24
C THR A 79 10.29 3.43 15.45
N ALA A 80 11.38 3.80 16.10
CA ALA A 80 11.87 3.29 17.38
C ALA A 80 12.22 4.49 18.25
N ASN A 81 11.32 4.95 19.10
CA ASN A 81 11.40 6.21 19.84
C ASN A 81 11.73 7.40 18.89
N ASN A 82 12.96 7.94 18.99
CA ASN A 82 13.45 9.06 18.18
C ASN A 82 14.09 8.63 16.83
N ALA A 83 14.41 7.35 16.66
CA ALA A 83 15.02 6.81 15.45
C ALA A 83 13.97 6.26 14.46
N SER A 84 14.34 6.12 13.19
CA SER A 84 13.45 5.53 12.19
C SER A 84 14.19 4.79 11.10
N VAL A 85 13.52 3.81 10.49
CA VAL A 85 13.98 3.05 9.33
C VAL A 85 12.99 3.24 8.19
N ALA A 86 13.47 3.65 7.02
CA ALA A 86 12.67 3.64 5.79
C ALA A 86 12.60 2.20 5.27
N VAL A 87 11.39 1.67 5.10
CA VAL A 87 11.17 0.30 4.64
C VAL A 87 10.53 0.33 3.27
N THR A 88 11.12 -0.38 2.31
CA THR A 88 10.55 -0.62 0.99
C THR A 88 10.28 -2.12 0.86
N VAL A 89 9.03 -2.47 0.60
CA VAL A 89 8.61 -3.84 0.34
C VAL A 89 8.31 -3.97 -1.15
N THR A 90 8.95 -4.93 -1.80
CA THR A 90 8.76 -5.26 -3.22
C THR A 90 8.05 -6.60 -3.37
N GLY A 91 7.36 -6.82 -4.50
CA GLY A 91 6.69 -8.08 -4.80
C GLY A 91 7.65 -9.19 -5.19
N ARG A 92 7.12 -10.41 -5.16
CA ARG A 92 7.74 -11.64 -5.73
C ARG A 92 7.12 -12.00 -7.06
N SER A 93 5.85 -11.59 -7.26
CA SER A 93 5.05 -11.91 -8.44
C SER A 93 5.05 -10.75 -9.43
N SER A 94 5.26 -11.08 -10.71
CA SER A 94 5.08 -10.17 -11.83
C SER A 94 4.24 -10.90 -12.89
N LEU A 95 2.91 -10.82 -12.74
CA LEU A 95 1.99 -11.54 -13.62
C LEU A 95 1.56 -10.68 -14.81
N TYR A 96 1.19 -9.44 -14.56
CA TYR A 96 0.81 -8.44 -15.56
C TYR A 96 1.05 -7.02 -15.02
N GLU A 97 1.01 -6.04 -15.91
CA GLU A 97 1.00 -4.62 -15.53
C GLU A 97 -0.42 -4.23 -15.11
N GLU A 98 -0.56 -3.67 -13.92
CA GLU A 98 -1.88 -3.23 -13.44
C GLU A 98 -2.44 -2.15 -14.36
N PRO A 99 -3.75 -2.24 -14.72
CA PRO A 99 -4.35 -1.31 -15.66
C PRO A 99 -4.24 0.16 -15.24
N MET A 100 -4.11 0.41 -13.94
CA MET A 100 -4.04 1.75 -13.34
C MET A 100 -2.63 2.24 -13.03
N GLU A 101 -1.55 1.49 -13.35
CA GLU A 101 -0.18 1.89 -13.01
C GLU A 101 0.21 3.25 -13.58
N GLU A 102 -0.27 3.57 -14.78
CA GLU A 102 0.02 4.81 -15.49
C GLU A 102 -1.19 5.76 -15.60
N LEU A 103 -2.31 5.41 -14.95
CA LEU A 103 -3.56 6.16 -15.01
C LEU A 103 -3.95 6.72 -13.63
N ARG A 104 -4.96 7.57 -13.62
CA ARG A 104 -5.58 8.12 -12.42
C ARG A 104 -7.10 8.11 -12.59
N TRP A 105 -7.79 7.80 -11.53
CA TRP A 105 -9.26 7.93 -11.51
C TRP A 105 -9.69 9.32 -11.90
N GLY A 106 -10.74 9.40 -12.72
CA GLY A 106 -11.26 10.66 -13.24
C GLY A 106 -10.51 11.24 -14.45
N MET A 107 -9.46 10.55 -14.97
CA MET A 107 -8.85 10.93 -16.26
C MET A 107 -9.91 10.94 -17.37
N LEU A 108 -9.74 11.86 -18.33
CA LEU A 108 -10.61 11.91 -19.49
C LEU A 108 -10.30 10.77 -20.46
N ARG A 109 -11.32 10.34 -21.21
CA ARG A 109 -11.20 9.27 -22.22
C ARG A 109 -10.09 9.55 -23.23
N GLU A 110 -9.98 10.78 -23.70
CA GLU A 110 -8.93 11.18 -24.64
C GLU A 110 -7.52 11.09 -24.06
N GLU A 111 -7.35 11.28 -22.77
CA GLU A 111 -6.05 11.10 -22.09
C GLU A 111 -5.65 9.61 -22.06
N VAL A 112 -6.62 8.71 -21.85
CA VAL A 112 -6.39 7.26 -21.90
C VAL A 112 -6.06 6.83 -23.34
N VAL A 113 -6.80 7.34 -24.34
CA VAL A 113 -6.49 7.09 -25.77
C VAL A 113 -5.12 7.66 -26.15
N ALA A 114 -4.76 8.85 -25.67
CA ALA A 114 -3.44 9.42 -25.93
C ALA A 114 -2.31 8.56 -25.34
N ARG A 115 -2.57 7.83 -24.23
CA ARG A 115 -1.60 6.97 -23.57
C ARG A 115 -1.43 5.62 -24.27
N PHE A 116 -2.51 4.96 -24.63
CA PHE A 116 -2.50 3.58 -25.15
C PHE A 116 -2.79 3.45 -26.65
N GLY A 117 -3.07 4.56 -27.32
CA GLY A 117 -3.49 4.55 -28.73
C GLY A 117 -4.98 4.28 -28.91
N LEU A 118 -5.38 4.04 -30.15
CA LEU A 118 -6.76 3.72 -30.48
C LEU A 118 -7.12 2.34 -29.91
N PRO A 119 -8.31 2.20 -29.28
CA PRO A 119 -8.78 0.90 -28.81
C PRO A 119 -9.16 -0.01 -29.97
N ASP A 120 -9.07 -1.32 -29.75
CA ASP A 120 -9.56 -2.33 -30.70
C ASP A 120 -11.07 -2.34 -30.79
N ARG A 121 -11.75 -1.98 -29.68
CA ARG A 121 -13.21 -1.87 -29.62
C ARG A 121 -13.59 -0.65 -28.80
N LEU A 122 -14.49 0.14 -29.35
CA LEU A 122 -15.13 1.28 -28.70
C LEU A 122 -16.63 0.99 -28.58
N GLU A 123 -17.09 0.85 -27.36
CA GLU A 123 -18.51 0.84 -27.00
C GLU A 123 -18.84 2.14 -26.27
N GLU A 124 -20.10 2.47 -26.11
CA GLU A 124 -20.61 3.77 -25.63
C GLU A 124 -19.70 4.44 -24.59
N ASN A 125 -19.39 3.73 -23.48
CA ASN A 125 -18.58 4.22 -22.39
C ASN A 125 -17.37 3.32 -22.06
N VAL A 126 -17.02 2.38 -22.94
CA VAL A 126 -15.97 1.39 -22.70
C VAL A 126 -14.94 1.40 -23.81
N LEU A 127 -13.66 1.53 -23.47
CA LEU A 127 -12.53 1.28 -24.35
C LEU A 127 -11.98 -0.11 -24.08
N THR A 128 -11.84 -0.94 -25.11
CA THR A 128 -11.24 -2.27 -24.98
C THR A 128 -10.00 -2.38 -25.86
N TYR A 129 -8.91 -2.87 -25.25
CA TYR A 129 -7.64 -3.13 -25.90
C TYR A 129 -7.35 -4.62 -25.85
N ARG A 130 -7.03 -5.22 -27.00
CA ARG A 130 -6.56 -6.58 -27.08
C ARG A 130 -5.11 -6.64 -26.60
N LEU A 131 -4.80 -7.66 -25.82
CA LEU A 131 -3.44 -7.93 -25.35
C LEU A 131 -2.93 -9.22 -26.00
N ASP A 132 -1.75 -9.13 -26.60
CA ASP A 132 -1.08 -10.32 -27.20
C ASP A 132 -0.21 -10.98 -26.12
N SER A 133 -0.88 -11.69 -25.20
CA SER A 133 -0.25 -12.31 -24.03
C SER A 133 -0.91 -13.65 -23.73
N SER A 134 -0.11 -14.62 -23.32
CA SER A 134 -0.58 -15.92 -22.80
C SER A 134 -1.23 -15.83 -21.42
N VAL A 135 -1.10 -14.68 -20.75
CA VAL A 135 -1.64 -14.44 -19.41
C VAL A 135 -3.00 -13.75 -19.48
N ASN A 136 -3.14 -12.76 -20.36
CA ASN A 136 -4.31 -11.89 -20.47
C ASN A 136 -4.65 -11.59 -21.92
N SER A 137 -5.95 -11.53 -22.22
CA SER A 137 -6.47 -11.32 -23.56
C SER A 137 -6.95 -9.90 -23.80
N PHE A 138 -7.54 -9.26 -22.80
CA PHE A 138 -8.12 -7.94 -22.93
C PHE A 138 -7.87 -7.10 -21.69
N ARG A 139 -7.77 -5.78 -21.92
CA ARG A 139 -7.84 -4.74 -20.92
C ARG A 139 -8.92 -3.74 -21.34
N SER A 140 -9.79 -3.34 -20.41
CA SER A 140 -10.83 -2.37 -20.69
C SER A 140 -10.90 -1.28 -19.62
N TYR A 141 -11.47 -0.15 -20.03
CA TYR A 141 -11.63 1.04 -19.22
C TYR A 141 -13.04 1.59 -19.39
N ASP A 142 -13.74 1.77 -18.27
CA ASP A 142 -15.10 2.29 -18.25
C ASP A 142 -15.09 3.77 -17.83
N PHE A 143 -15.97 4.53 -18.49
CA PHE A 143 -16.11 5.97 -18.28
C PHE A 143 -17.53 6.34 -17.87
N ASP A 144 -17.64 7.36 -17.03
CA ASP A 144 -18.92 7.95 -16.65
C ASP A 144 -19.52 8.81 -17.78
N GLU A 145 -20.70 9.40 -17.53
CA GLU A 145 -21.40 10.30 -18.46
C GLU A 145 -20.61 11.57 -18.81
N HIS A 146 -19.56 11.91 -18.02
CA HIS A 146 -18.66 13.03 -18.25
C HIS A 146 -17.34 12.60 -18.91
N ASN A 147 -17.27 11.36 -19.45
CA ASN A 147 -16.07 10.75 -20.01
C ASN A 147 -14.89 10.64 -19.04
N ARG A 148 -15.16 10.47 -17.74
CA ARG A 148 -14.14 10.28 -16.71
C ARG A 148 -13.98 8.81 -16.38
N LEU A 149 -12.74 8.35 -16.26
CA LEU A 149 -12.38 6.98 -15.93
C LEU A 149 -12.91 6.60 -14.53
N VAL A 150 -13.74 5.57 -14.45
CA VAL A 150 -14.40 5.09 -13.22
C VAL A 150 -14.11 3.63 -12.90
N ALA A 151 -13.75 2.80 -13.89
CA ALA A 151 -13.32 1.42 -13.66
C ALA A 151 -12.28 1.00 -14.70
N ALA A 152 -11.45 0.04 -14.32
CA ALA A 152 -10.48 -0.60 -15.19
C ALA A 152 -10.54 -2.11 -14.97
N HIS A 153 -10.43 -2.88 -16.05
CA HIS A 153 -10.56 -4.33 -16.01
C HIS A 153 -9.44 -5.00 -16.79
N ILE A 154 -9.07 -6.19 -16.37
CA ILE A 154 -8.15 -7.06 -17.10
C ILE A 154 -8.63 -8.50 -17.01
N THR A 155 -8.56 -9.23 -18.11
CA THR A 155 -8.79 -10.68 -18.11
C THR A 155 -7.50 -11.42 -17.81
N VAL A 156 -7.56 -12.47 -17.00
CA VAL A 156 -6.40 -13.32 -16.65
C VAL A 156 -6.78 -14.78 -16.89
N ALA A 157 -5.94 -15.51 -17.59
CA ALA A 157 -6.19 -16.92 -17.92
C ALA A 157 -6.33 -17.77 -16.63
N ARG A 158 -7.29 -18.69 -16.61
CA ARG A 158 -7.60 -19.51 -15.43
C ARG A 158 -6.49 -20.47 -15.02
N ASP A 159 -5.64 -20.88 -15.96
CA ASP A 159 -4.46 -21.68 -15.64
C ASP A 159 -3.41 -20.92 -14.81
N LYS A 160 -3.56 -19.59 -14.68
CA LYS A 160 -2.74 -18.69 -13.86
C LYS A 160 -3.34 -18.36 -12.49
N THR A 161 -4.38 -19.09 -12.04
CA THR A 161 -5.10 -18.78 -10.80
C THR A 161 -4.19 -18.62 -9.59
N LEU A 162 -3.23 -19.53 -9.38
CA LEU A 162 -2.32 -19.44 -8.23
C LEU A 162 -1.41 -18.21 -8.30
N GLN A 163 -0.88 -17.92 -9.49
CA GLN A 163 -0.06 -16.73 -9.72
C GLN A 163 -0.87 -15.44 -9.54
N LEU A 164 -2.16 -15.44 -9.92
CA LEU A 164 -3.07 -14.33 -9.73
C LEU A 164 -3.37 -14.11 -8.24
N ASP A 165 -3.63 -15.17 -7.49
CA ASP A 165 -3.85 -15.09 -6.05
C ASP A 165 -2.62 -14.52 -5.32
N ASP A 166 -1.42 -14.99 -5.67
CA ASP A 166 -0.17 -14.45 -5.13
C ASP A 166 0.02 -12.99 -5.53
N PHE A 167 -0.19 -12.65 -6.80
CA PHE A 167 -0.05 -11.29 -7.33
C PHE A 167 -0.97 -10.29 -6.64
N LEU A 168 -2.25 -10.63 -6.48
CA LEU A 168 -3.23 -9.78 -5.79
C LEU A 168 -2.95 -9.72 -4.28
N GLY A 169 -2.60 -10.84 -3.64
CA GLY A 169 -2.29 -10.90 -2.21
C GLY A 169 -1.06 -10.09 -1.80
N GLU A 170 -0.09 -9.89 -2.71
CA GLU A 170 1.07 -9.04 -2.47
C GLU A 170 0.74 -7.54 -2.52
N ARG A 171 -0.37 -7.15 -3.10
CA ARG A 171 -0.80 -5.76 -3.33
C ARG A 171 -1.99 -5.35 -2.48
N TYR A 172 -2.92 -6.28 -2.28
CA TYR A 172 -4.22 -6.02 -1.70
C TYR A 172 -4.53 -6.96 -0.55
N LEU A 173 -5.38 -6.54 0.38
CA LEU A 173 -5.93 -7.36 1.44
C LEU A 173 -7.20 -8.03 0.94
N GLN A 174 -7.23 -9.36 0.91
CA GLN A 174 -8.42 -10.12 0.61
C GLN A 174 -9.44 -9.97 1.77
N LEU A 175 -10.69 -9.68 1.44
CA LEU A 175 -11.74 -9.42 2.44
C LEU A 175 -12.46 -10.69 2.91
N SER A 176 -12.68 -11.66 2.01
CA SER A 176 -13.35 -12.90 2.33
C SER A 176 -12.76 -14.08 1.56
N ASP A 177 -12.89 -15.29 2.10
CA ASP A 177 -12.40 -16.53 1.49
C ASP A 177 -13.56 -17.47 1.12
N ASP A 178 -14.80 -16.99 1.19
CA ASP A 178 -16.00 -17.83 1.15
C ASP A 178 -16.36 -18.34 -0.25
N ASP A 179 -15.91 -17.67 -1.33
CA ASP A 179 -16.18 -18.10 -2.69
C ASP A 179 -14.92 -18.15 -3.55
N ARG A 180 -14.63 -19.33 -4.12
CA ARG A 180 -13.51 -19.51 -5.07
C ARG A 180 -13.77 -18.84 -6.42
N GLN A 181 -15.03 -18.51 -6.74
CA GLN A 181 -15.43 -17.88 -8.00
C GLN A 181 -15.37 -16.36 -7.95
N GLU A 182 -15.51 -15.78 -6.74
CA GLU A 182 -15.48 -14.33 -6.54
C GLU A 182 -14.63 -14.00 -5.31
N ARG A 183 -13.76 -13.00 -5.42
CA ARG A 183 -12.96 -12.50 -4.31
C ARG A 183 -12.81 -11.01 -4.39
N ASP A 184 -13.00 -10.37 -3.25
CA ASP A 184 -12.81 -8.93 -3.08
C ASP A 184 -11.54 -8.64 -2.30
N TYR A 185 -10.88 -7.56 -2.72
CA TYR A 185 -9.63 -7.09 -2.16
C TYR A 185 -9.67 -5.57 -1.96
N ILE A 186 -8.89 -5.07 -1.00
CA ILE A 186 -8.74 -3.64 -0.73
C ILE A 186 -7.27 -3.25 -0.55
N ASP A 187 -6.96 -1.98 -0.79
CA ASP A 187 -5.63 -1.39 -0.67
C ASP A 187 -5.30 -0.88 0.74
N ASN A 188 -6.07 -1.30 1.76
CA ASN A 188 -5.86 -0.88 3.15
C ASN A 188 -6.21 -1.99 4.14
N LEU A 189 -6.00 -1.75 5.44
CA LEU A 189 -6.35 -2.70 6.51
C LEU A 189 -7.85 -2.76 6.80
N THR A 190 -8.60 -1.73 6.44
CA THR A 190 -10.04 -1.65 6.66
C THR A 190 -10.76 -1.14 5.42
N TYR A 191 -11.98 -1.61 5.22
CA TYR A 191 -12.84 -1.20 4.12
C TYR A 191 -13.11 0.32 4.08
N THR A 192 -13.22 0.95 5.24
CA THR A 192 -13.49 2.39 5.36
C THR A 192 -12.30 3.28 5.00
N GLN A 193 -11.10 2.73 5.02
CA GLN A 193 -9.86 3.42 4.66
C GLN A 193 -9.38 3.08 3.24
N ALA A 194 -10.04 2.11 2.60
CA ALA A 194 -9.68 1.70 1.24
C ALA A 194 -9.98 2.81 0.23
N THR A 195 -9.03 3.06 -0.66
CA THR A 195 -9.15 3.96 -1.80
C THR A 195 -9.32 3.19 -3.10
N VAL A 196 -8.81 1.98 -3.17
CA VAL A 196 -8.98 1.06 -4.28
C VAL A 196 -9.64 -0.23 -3.79
N ARG A 197 -10.61 -0.70 -4.54
CA ARG A 197 -11.25 -1.99 -4.38
C ARG A 197 -11.00 -2.80 -5.64
N VAL A 198 -10.59 -4.03 -5.47
CA VAL A 198 -10.33 -4.95 -6.57
C VAL A 198 -11.25 -6.16 -6.39
N SER A 199 -11.96 -6.53 -7.44
CA SER A 199 -12.71 -7.78 -7.46
C SER A 199 -12.13 -8.73 -8.51
N ARG A 200 -12.14 -10.03 -8.19
CA ARG A 200 -11.84 -11.11 -9.13
C ARG A 200 -13.06 -11.98 -9.27
N VAL A 201 -13.60 -12.07 -10.48
CA VAL A 201 -14.81 -12.85 -10.79
C VAL A 201 -14.54 -13.79 -11.96
N GLY A 202 -15.15 -14.96 -11.97
CA GLY A 202 -15.12 -15.85 -13.13
C GLY A 202 -15.87 -15.22 -14.30
N CYS A 203 -15.16 -14.94 -15.40
CA CYS A 203 -15.75 -14.37 -16.59
C CYS A 203 -16.38 -15.47 -17.49
N ASP A 204 -15.62 -16.54 -17.69
CA ASP A 204 -15.99 -17.75 -18.42
C ASP A 204 -15.16 -18.97 -17.94
N ASP A 205 -15.15 -20.05 -18.69
CA ASP A 205 -14.38 -21.25 -18.35
C ASP A 205 -12.86 -21.05 -18.52
N ASP A 206 -12.44 -20.05 -19.31
CA ASP A 206 -11.03 -19.81 -19.67
C ASP A 206 -10.39 -18.66 -18.89
N TYR A 207 -11.20 -17.67 -18.41
CA TYR A 207 -10.66 -16.43 -17.87
C TYR A 207 -11.28 -16.00 -16.53
N TRP A 208 -10.48 -15.31 -15.73
CA TRP A 208 -10.90 -14.45 -14.65
C TRP A 208 -11.01 -13.01 -15.16
N LEU A 209 -12.00 -12.26 -14.68
CA LEU A 209 -12.07 -10.81 -14.77
C LEU A 209 -11.59 -10.21 -13.46
N VAL A 210 -10.57 -9.39 -13.52
CA VAL A 210 -10.09 -8.57 -12.41
C VAL A 210 -10.51 -7.13 -12.67
N SER A 211 -11.27 -6.56 -11.75
CA SER A 211 -11.82 -5.21 -11.81
C SER A 211 -11.25 -4.33 -10.71
N TYR A 212 -10.84 -3.13 -11.07
CA TYR A 212 -10.26 -2.11 -10.20
C TYR A 212 -11.19 -0.91 -10.06
#